data_dfbf76e1257ebee25cbabeb8fd144351
#
_entry.id   dfbf76e1257ebee25cbabeb8fd144351
#
_cell.length_a   1.000
_cell.length_b   1.000
_cell.length_c   1.000
_cell.angle_alpha   90.00
_cell.angle_beta   90.00
_cell.angle_gamma   90.00
#
_symmetry.space_group_name_H-M   'P 1'
#
loop_
_entity.id
_entity.type
_entity.pdbx_description
1 polymer ?
#
loop_
_entity_poly.entity_id
_entity_poly.type
_entity_poly.pdbx_seq_one_letter_code
_entity_poly.pdbx_strand_id
1 'polypeptide(L)'
;MKQNDHKKLFDEAVNIVKAHLEDKGTVKVNKTSIATEIADRIAQNHGFPIAERTLRNYWGDFEKNPNYRIPTGEVLDGLGKLCGREDYADWLRYFK
;
A
#
# COMPACT_ATOMS: atom_id res chain seq x y z
N MET A 1 -4.73 -22.90 -1.32
CA MET A 1 -5.30 -21.77 -0.57
C MET A 1 -5.19 -20.49 -1.39
N LYS A 2 -6.26 -19.74 -1.46
CA LYS A 2 -6.22 -18.42 -2.11
C LYS A 2 -5.46 -17.45 -1.24
N GLN A 3 -4.49 -16.77 -1.81
CA GLN A 3 -3.81 -15.68 -1.14
C GLN A 3 -4.77 -14.48 -1.02
N ASN A 4 -4.62 -13.72 0.05
CA ASN A 4 -5.37 -12.49 0.21
C ASN A 4 -4.79 -11.43 -0.72
N ASP A 5 -5.49 -11.11 -1.79
CA ASP A 5 -5.04 -10.14 -2.79
C ASP A 5 -4.86 -8.74 -2.19
N HIS A 6 -5.69 -8.34 -1.23
CA HIS A 6 -5.50 -7.05 -0.55
C HIS A 6 -4.18 -7.00 0.21
N LYS A 7 -3.86 -8.08 0.93
CA LYS A 7 -2.58 -8.17 1.65
C LYS A 7 -1.41 -8.17 0.68
N LYS A 8 -1.52 -8.91 -0.41
CA LYS A 8 -0.45 -8.98 -1.42
C LYS A 8 -0.20 -7.61 -2.06
N LEU A 9 -1.26 -6.89 -2.39
CA LEU A 9 -1.16 -5.55 -2.93
C LEU A 9 -0.49 -4.59 -1.93
N PHE A 10 -0.92 -4.65 -0.67
CA PHE A 10 -0.35 -3.81 0.38
C PHE A 10 1.14 -4.12 0.56
N ASP A 11 1.51 -5.40 0.62
CA ASP A 11 2.90 -5.82 0.78
C ASP A 11 3.76 -5.35 -0.39
N GLU A 12 3.24 -5.43 -1.61
CA GLU A 12 3.97 -4.96 -2.79
C GLU A 12 4.22 -3.46 -2.73
N ALA A 13 3.19 -2.68 -2.35
CA ALA A 13 3.33 -1.24 -2.19
C ALA A 13 4.37 -0.90 -1.10
N VAL A 14 4.34 -1.61 0.02
CA VAL A 14 5.31 -1.44 1.10
C VAL A 14 6.72 -1.70 0.60
N ASN A 15 6.92 -2.78 -0.14
CA ASN A 15 8.25 -3.14 -0.65
C ASN A 15 8.79 -2.10 -1.63
N ILE A 16 7.94 -1.58 -2.52
CA ILE A 16 8.32 -0.54 -3.47
C ILE A 16 8.78 0.72 -2.74
N VAL A 17 7.98 1.17 -1.78
CA VAL A 17 8.27 2.39 -1.03
C VAL A 17 9.50 2.19 -0.14
N LYS A 18 9.62 1.06 0.51
CA LYS A 18 10.77 0.74 1.36
C LYS A 18 12.06 0.81 0.53
N ALA A 19 12.08 0.17 -0.63
CA ALA A 19 13.26 0.19 -1.51
C ALA A 19 13.59 1.62 -1.94
N HIS A 20 12.58 2.43 -2.26
CA HIS A 20 12.78 3.82 -2.64
C HIS A 20 13.39 4.65 -1.52
N LEU A 21 12.88 4.50 -0.30
CA LEU A 21 13.40 5.24 0.86
C LEU A 21 14.82 4.82 1.22
N GLU A 22 15.13 3.53 1.11
CA GLU A 22 16.47 3.03 1.35
C GLU A 22 17.45 3.57 0.30
N ASP A 23 17.02 3.60 -0.95
CA ASP A 23 17.84 4.10 -2.06
C ASP A 23 18.12 5.61 -1.93
N LYS A 24 17.16 6.36 -1.41
CA LYS A 24 17.30 7.79 -1.17
C LYS A 24 18.25 8.13 -0.01
N GLY A 25 18.65 7.15 0.78
CA GLY A 25 19.48 7.39 1.95
C GLY A 25 18.71 7.99 3.11
N THR A 26 17.41 7.75 3.19
CA THR A 26 16.58 8.19 4.32
C THR A 26 17.11 7.56 5.61
N VAL A 27 17.32 8.40 6.63
CA VAL A 27 17.98 8.01 7.87
C VAL A 27 17.22 6.90 8.61
N LYS A 28 15.88 6.96 8.58
CA LYS A 28 15.05 5.96 9.27
C LYS A 28 13.98 5.44 8.33
N VAL A 29 14.08 4.15 8.00
CA VAL A 29 13.03 3.46 7.24
C VAL A 29 12.27 2.57 8.23
N ASN A 30 11.07 2.98 8.60
CA ASN A 30 10.21 2.26 9.53
C ASN A 30 8.77 2.32 9.05
N LYS A 31 7.85 1.70 9.79
CA LYS A 31 6.44 1.66 9.39
C LYS A 31 5.85 3.06 9.19
N THR A 32 6.20 4.00 10.04
CA THR A 32 5.69 5.37 9.95
C THR A 32 6.18 6.06 8.69
N SER A 33 7.49 5.99 8.38
CA SER A 33 8.03 6.64 7.19
C SER A 33 7.48 6.01 5.91
N ILE A 34 7.33 4.68 5.89
CA ILE A 34 6.76 3.97 4.75
C ILE A 34 5.29 4.36 4.55
N ALA A 35 4.50 4.36 5.63
CA ALA A 35 3.08 4.72 5.56
C ALA A 35 2.89 6.16 5.13
N THR A 36 3.75 7.08 5.60
CA THR A 36 3.71 8.49 5.20
C THR A 36 3.93 8.62 3.70
N GLU A 37 4.94 7.93 3.17
CA GLU A 37 5.24 7.99 1.74
C GLU A 37 4.12 7.38 0.90
N ILE A 38 3.54 6.27 1.34
CA ILE A 38 2.41 5.65 0.65
C ILE A 38 1.22 6.62 0.62
N ALA A 39 0.91 7.24 1.75
CA ALA A 39 -0.18 8.22 1.84
C ALA A 39 0.03 9.39 0.88
N ASP A 40 1.25 9.92 0.83
CA ASP A 40 1.59 11.02 -0.07
C ASP A 40 1.43 10.61 -1.54
N ARG A 41 1.86 9.42 -1.90
CA ARG A 41 1.74 8.93 -3.28
C ARG A 41 0.29 8.70 -3.68
N ILE A 42 -0.53 8.16 -2.78
CA ILE A 42 -1.95 7.98 -3.06
C ILE A 42 -2.62 9.36 -3.26
N ALA A 43 -2.30 10.32 -2.41
CA ALA A 43 -2.85 11.67 -2.55
C ALA A 43 -2.43 12.32 -3.87
N GLN A 44 -1.16 12.19 -4.26
CA GLN A 44 -0.64 12.80 -5.47
C GLN A 44 -1.12 12.10 -6.74
N ASN A 45 -1.13 10.78 -6.75
CA ASN A 45 -1.40 10.02 -7.96
C ASN A 45 -2.87 9.69 -8.17
N HIS A 46 -3.63 9.59 -7.09
CA HIS A 46 -5.04 9.21 -7.14
C HIS A 46 -5.97 10.32 -6.64
N GLY A 47 -5.41 11.37 -6.04
CA GLY A 47 -6.21 12.48 -5.53
C GLY A 47 -7.05 12.13 -4.32
N PHE A 48 -6.76 11.03 -3.63
CA PHE A 48 -7.52 10.59 -2.47
C PHE A 48 -6.73 10.88 -1.20
N PRO A 49 -7.19 11.83 -0.36
CA PRO A 49 -6.48 12.12 0.88
C PRO A 49 -6.67 10.97 1.88
N ILE A 50 -5.55 10.45 2.38
CA ILE A 50 -5.56 9.39 3.37
C ILE A 50 -4.51 9.71 4.44
N ALA A 51 -4.86 9.46 5.69
CA ALA A 51 -3.93 9.67 6.79
C ALA A 51 -2.96 8.50 6.88
N GLU A 52 -1.71 8.82 7.21
CA GLU A 52 -0.66 7.83 7.45
C GLU A 52 -1.10 6.84 8.53
N ARG A 53 -1.80 7.33 9.55
CA ARG A 53 -2.33 6.49 10.65
C ARG A 53 -3.28 5.41 10.13
N THR A 54 -4.12 5.74 9.15
CA THR A 54 -5.05 4.77 8.56
C THR A 54 -4.28 3.62 7.91
N LEU A 55 -3.20 3.94 7.19
CA LEU A 55 -2.36 2.92 6.57
C LEU A 55 -1.65 2.06 7.61
N ARG A 56 -1.17 2.66 8.69
CA ARG A 56 -0.57 1.89 9.79
C ARG A 56 -1.59 0.98 10.46
N ASN A 57 -2.84 1.42 10.57
CA ASN A 57 -3.92 0.59 11.11
C ASN A 57 -4.18 -0.63 10.22
N TYR A 58 -4.24 -0.44 8.90
CA TYR A 58 -4.39 -1.55 7.96
C TYR A 58 -3.22 -2.53 8.09
N TRP A 59 -2.01 -2.00 8.22
CA TRP A 59 -0.80 -2.82 8.39
C TRP A 59 -0.93 -3.71 9.63
N GLY A 60 -1.30 -3.13 10.77
CA GLY A 60 -1.51 -3.87 12.01
C GLY A 60 -2.63 -4.90 11.87
N ASP A 61 -3.72 -4.55 11.17
CA ASP A 61 -4.83 -5.46 10.95
C ASP A 61 -4.39 -6.68 10.13
N PHE A 62 -3.56 -6.49 9.10
CA PHE A 62 -3.01 -7.60 8.33
C PHE A 62 -2.08 -8.49 9.17
N GLU A 63 -1.33 -7.90 10.09
CA GLU A 63 -0.45 -8.66 10.98
C GLU A 63 -1.26 -9.54 11.94
N LYS A 64 -2.40 -9.04 12.39
CA LYS A 64 -3.29 -9.79 13.31
C LYS A 64 -4.13 -10.82 12.58
N ASN A 65 -4.52 -10.53 11.34
CA ASN A 65 -5.41 -11.38 10.57
C ASN A 65 -4.99 -11.34 9.10
N PRO A 66 -4.32 -12.40 8.61
CA PRO A 66 -3.88 -12.42 7.20
C PRO A 66 -5.04 -12.44 6.20
N ASN A 67 -6.27 -12.63 6.68
CA ASN A 67 -7.47 -12.58 5.83
C ASN A 67 -8.17 -11.23 5.87
N TYR A 68 -7.59 -10.25 6.58
CA TYR A 68 -8.16 -8.90 6.66
C TYR A 68 -8.26 -8.30 5.25
N ARG A 69 -9.34 -7.55 5.00
CA ARG A 69 -9.57 -6.89 3.72
C ARG A 69 -9.76 -5.39 3.93
N ILE A 70 -9.10 -4.60 3.10
CA ILE A 70 -9.21 -3.14 3.16
C ILE A 70 -10.63 -2.75 2.74
N PRO A 71 -11.35 -1.98 3.57
CA PRO A 71 -12.76 -1.66 3.30
C PRO A 71 -12.98 -0.56 2.26
N THR A 72 -11.93 0.21 1.93
CA THR A 72 -12.06 1.39 1.09
C THR A 72 -11.48 1.15 -0.30
N GLY A 73 -12.34 1.13 -1.32
CA GLY A 73 -11.92 0.89 -2.71
C GLY A 73 -10.94 1.95 -3.23
N GLU A 74 -11.08 3.21 -2.77
CA GLU A 74 -10.15 4.27 -3.18
C GLU A 74 -8.72 4.00 -2.73
N VAL A 75 -8.55 3.41 -1.56
CA VAL A 75 -7.21 3.02 -1.08
C VAL A 75 -6.65 1.91 -1.95
N LEU A 76 -7.47 0.93 -2.31
CA LEU A 76 -7.03 -0.15 -3.19
C LEU A 76 -6.58 0.37 -4.55
N ASP A 77 -7.36 1.29 -5.13
CA ASP A 77 -7.01 1.88 -6.43
C ASP A 77 -5.72 2.70 -6.33
N GLY A 78 -5.56 3.45 -5.24
CA GLY A 78 -4.35 4.22 -4.99
C GLY A 78 -3.12 3.32 -4.85
N LEU A 79 -3.27 2.20 -4.15
CA LEU A 79 -2.19 1.22 -4.03
C LEU A 79 -1.85 0.59 -5.38
N GLY A 80 -2.86 0.29 -6.20
CA GLY A 80 -2.64 -0.21 -7.55
C GLY A 80 -1.83 0.75 -8.40
N LYS A 81 -2.15 2.04 -8.32
CA LYS A 81 -1.39 3.08 -9.03
C LYS A 81 0.05 3.17 -8.53
N LEU A 82 0.24 3.07 -7.23
CA LEU A 82 1.58 3.07 -6.63
C LEU A 82 2.42 1.91 -7.17
N CYS A 83 1.80 0.77 -7.42
CA CYS A 83 2.47 -0.41 -7.97
C CYS A 83 2.66 -0.34 -9.49
N GLY A 84 2.35 0.80 -10.12
CA GLY A 84 2.55 1.00 -11.55
C GLY A 84 1.40 0.53 -12.43
N ARG A 85 0.25 0.28 -11.84
CA ARG A 85 -0.96 -0.10 -12.58
C ARG A 85 -1.96 1.07 -12.62
N GLU A 86 -3.04 0.93 -13.38
CA GLU A 86 -4.04 1.99 -13.49
C GLU A 86 -4.91 2.09 -12.25
N ASP A 87 -5.25 0.94 -11.67
CA ASP A 87 -6.07 0.83 -10.46
C ASP A 87 -5.94 -0.57 -9.88
N TYR A 88 -6.76 -0.88 -8.89
CA TYR A 88 -6.77 -2.20 -8.26
C TYR A 88 -7.19 -3.29 -9.25
N ALA A 89 -8.20 -3.04 -10.07
CA ALA A 89 -8.67 -4.03 -11.04
C ALA A 89 -7.59 -4.38 -12.06
N ASP A 90 -6.84 -3.37 -12.51
CA ASP A 90 -5.71 -3.59 -13.42
C ASP A 90 -4.61 -4.39 -12.75
N TRP A 91 -4.25 -4.03 -11.52
CA TRP A 91 -3.26 -4.78 -10.75
C TRP A 91 -3.68 -6.24 -10.59
N LEU A 92 -4.96 -6.47 -10.31
CA LEU A 92 -5.49 -7.81 -10.06
C LEU A 92 -5.35 -8.73 -11.27
N ARG A 93 -5.43 -8.18 -12.48
CA ARG A 93 -5.23 -8.96 -13.72
C ARG A 93 -3.84 -9.59 -13.79
N TYR A 94 -2.83 -8.91 -13.25
CA TYR A 94 -1.46 -9.37 -13.27
C TYR A 94 -1.08 -10.16 -12.03
N PHE A 95 -1.94 -10.13 -11.02
CA PHE A 95 -1.71 -10.87 -9.79
C PHE A 95 -1.96 -12.38 -9.96
N LYS A 96 -2.88 -12.73 -10.81
CA LYS A 96 -3.29 -14.14 -11.01
C LYS A 96 -2.26 -14.93 -11.81
#